data_36660d5018aa4ea0dc14bc08eca7fa62
#
_entry.id   36660d5018aa4ea0dc14bc08eca7fa62
#
_cell.length_a   1.000
_cell.length_b   1.000
_cell.length_c   1.000
_cell.angle_alpha   90.00
_cell.angle_beta   90.00
_cell.angle_gamma   90.00
#
_symmetry.space_group_name_H-M   'P 1'
#
loop_
_entity.id
_entity.type
_entity.pdbx_description
1 polymer ?
#
loop_
_entity_poly.entity_id
_entity_poly.type
_entity_poly.pdbx_seq_one_letter_code
_entity_poly.pdbx_strand_id
1 'polypeptide(L)'
;VGCNPSSITAYNESVLKDMYPQLENAETDWCTKDSTVNVEELLKLRPDVIFIYSTKDKEIEKMENAGLKVVALRSAELDSVKENLQIIAAVCQKEERGEQLVQYIDEGIEEVTSCLADVSEEDKPTVVELYSDMNVSVKQYDHWMISSGAKNPAEDLTGKMAEVDMEQMLLWNPDIIYIGNHSDLMPSDLLENKQEGRDWSVINAVKNHQVYKIPIGAYRWDPAGVETPLMVKWAAKIQYPDIFANMDMKEEVKEFFELVYQYELTDEQVSEILDNRQK
;
A
#
# COMPACT_ATOMS: atom_id res chain seq x y z
N VAL A 1 18.36 13.06 5.94
CA VAL A 1 18.81 13.50 7.28
C VAL A 1 17.77 13.15 8.36
N GLY A 2 16.48 13.25 8.08
CA GLY A 2 15.42 12.91 9.04
C GLY A 2 14.18 12.36 8.37
N CYS A 3 13.39 11.56 9.09
CA CYS A 3 12.12 11.02 8.65
C CYS A 3 11.07 11.03 9.78
N ASN A 4 9.81 10.81 9.42
CA ASN A 4 8.77 10.59 10.43
C ASN A 4 9.02 9.27 11.19
N PRO A 5 8.79 9.20 12.52
CA PRO A 5 8.97 7.98 13.30
C PRO A 5 8.22 6.75 12.74
N SER A 6 7.06 6.94 12.09
CA SER A 6 6.33 5.86 11.43
C SER A 6 7.10 5.24 10.25
N SER A 7 7.99 6.02 9.60
CA SER A 7 8.83 5.52 8.50
C SER A 7 9.87 4.51 8.99
N ILE A 8 10.37 4.65 10.22
CA ILE A 8 11.28 3.67 10.84
C ILE A 8 10.56 2.35 11.12
N THR A 9 9.28 2.41 11.50
CA THR A 9 8.48 1.18 11.65
C THR A 9 8.36 0.46 10.31
N ALA A 10 7.97 1.18 9.24
CA ALA A 10 7.87 0.61 7.89
C ALA A 10 9.23 0.08 7.37
N TYR A 11 10.32 0.81 7.64
CA TYR A 11 11.69 0.39 7.33
C TYR A 11 12.03 -0.96 7.97
N ASN A 12 11.73 -1.15 9.26
CA ASN A 12 12.04 -2.39 9.98
C ASN A 12 11.20 -3.59 9.52
N GLU A 13 10.00 -3.35 9.00
CA GLU A 13 9.06 -4.36 8.53
C GLU A 13 9.29 -4.80 7.08
N SER A 14 10.17 -4.11 6.33
CA SER A 14 10.32 -4.26 4.89
C SER A 14 11.75 -4.59 4.47
N VAL A 15 11.96 -4.93 3.19
CA VAL A 15 13.31 -5.10 2.61
C VAL A 15 14.08 -3.79 2.50
N LEU A 16 13.46 -2.66 2.81
CA LEU A 16 14.10 -1.35 2.76
C LEU A 16 15.33 -1.26 3.69
N LYS A 17 15.32 -1.99 4.82
CA LYS A 17 16.46 -2.10 5.75
C LYS A 17 17.70 -2.72 5.11
N ASP A 18 17.50 -3.69 4.19
CA ASP A 18 18.60 -4.34 3.49
C ASP A 18 19.11 -3.48 2.33
N MET A 19 18.18 -2.79 1.65
CA MET A 19 18.49 -1.89 0.54
C MET A 19 19.25 -0.63 0.98
N TYR A 20 18.82 -0.03 2.09
CA TYR A 20 19.32 1.26 2.57
C TYR A 20 19.58 1.24 4.09
N PRO A 21 20.54 0.44 4.59
CA PRO A 21 20.80 0.29 6.02
C PRO A 21 21.13 1.61 6.73
N GLN A 22 21.63 2.60 6.01
CA GLN A 22 21.90 3.94 6.56
C GLN A 22 20.65 4.70 7.02
N LEU A 23 19.43 4.32 6.57
CA LEU A 23 18.20 4.95 7.00
C LEU A 23 17.84 4.65 8.47
N GLU A 24 18.42 3.61 9.07
CA GLU A 24 18.32 3.33 10.51
C GLU A 24 18.75 4.53 11.38
N ASN A 25 19.68 5.33 10.86
CA ASN A 25 20.23 6.49 11.56
C ASN A 25 19.52 7.82 11.19
N ALA A 26 18.37 7.76 10.53
CA ALA A 26 17.60 8.96 10.22
C ALA A 26 17.00 9.55 11.50
N GLU A 27 17.21 10.85 11.70
CA GLU A 27 16.68 11.54 12.88
C GLU A 27 15.15 11.60 12.87
N THR A 28 14.53 11.30 14.00
CA THR A 28 13.06 11.24 14.12
C THR A 28 12.50 12.24 15.14
N ASP A 29 13.33 12.83 15.99
CA ASP A 29 12.89 13.69 17.09
C ASP A 29 12.33 15.05 16.64
N TRP A 30 12.45 15.35 15.36
CA TRP A 30 11.91 16.58 14.77
C TRP A 30 10.38 16.56 14.59
N CYS A 31 9.73 15.41 14.67
CA CYS A 31 8.25 15.33 14.64
C CYS A 31 7.73 14.10 15.38
N THR A 32 6.46 14.13 15.69
CA THR A 32 5.73 12.97 16.22
C THR A 32 5.17 12.09 15.08
N LYS A 33 4.64 10.90 15.40
CA LYS A 33 4.04 9.98 14.39
C LYS A 33 2.90 10.63 13.61
N ASP A 34 2.14 11.53 14.22
CA ASP A 34 1.06 12.31 13.59
C ASP A 34 1.56 13.56 12.86
N SER A 35 2.89 13.69 12.70
CA SER A 35 3.57 14.81 12.04
C SER A 35 3.41 16.17 12.73
N THR A 36 3.22 16.22 14.05
CA THR A 36 3.37 17.45 14.83
C THR A 36 4.86 17.80 14.90
N VAL A 37 5.24 18.99 14.41
CA VAL A 37 6.64 19.37 14.17
C VAL A 37 7.26 20.06 15.39
N ASN A 38 8.48 19.63 15.73
CA ASN A 38 9.40 20.35 16.62
C ASN A 38 10.40 21.15 15.76
N VAL A 39 10.12 22.45 15.59
CA VAL A 39 10.90 23.33 14.73
C VAL A 39 12.34 23.50 15.21
N GLU A 40 12.59 23.47 16.52
CA GLU A 40 13.94 23.62 17.08
C GLU A 40 14.83 22.42 16.72
N GLU A 41 14.32 21.21 16.84
CA GLU A 41 15.04 20.00 16.40
C GLU A 41 15.23 19.98 14.89
N LEU A 42 14.20 20.35 14.14
CA LEU A 42 14.26 20.42 12.69
C LEU A 42 15.33 21.41 12.18
N LEU A 43 15.44 22.58 12.81
CA LEU A 43 16.49 23.57 12.47
C LEU A 43 17.91 23.06 12.73
N LYS A 44 18.12 22.18 13.73
CA LYS A 44 19.43 21.55 13.99
C LYS A 44 19.85 20.63 12.84
N LEU A 45 18.90 19.98 12.18
CA LEU A 45 19.15 19.11 11.03
C LEU A 45 19.60 19.88 9.78
N ARG A 46 19.28 21.17 9.70
CA ARG A 46 19.56 22.04 8.55
C ARG A 46 19.15 21.42 7.21
N PRO A 47 17.88 21.00 7.05
CA PRO A 47 17.42 20.37 5.83
C PRO A 47 17.41 21.37 4.66
N ASP A 48 17.75 20.91 3.45
CA ASP A 48 17.62 21.71 2.23
C ASP A 48 16.15 21.92 1.86
N VAL A 49 15.32 20.89 2.09
CA VAL A 49 13.89 20.86 1.82
C VAL A 49 13.19 19.88 2.76
N ILE A 50 11.93 20.13 3.05
CA ILE A 50 11.06 19.27 3.87
C ILE A 50 9.84 18.89 3.04
N PHE A 51 9.57 17.57 2.93
CA PHE A 51 8.35 17.07 2.35
C PHE A 51 7.36 16.73 3.47
N ILE A 52 6.13 17.21 3.37
CA ILE A 52 5.07 16.94 4.33
C ILE A 52 3.71 16.88 3.61
N TYR A 53 2.74 16.18 4.18
CA TYR A 53 1.38 16.16 3.60
C TYR A 53 0.70 17.52 3.71
N SER A 54 0.03 17.95 2.62
CA SER A 54 -0.68 19.23 2.50
C SER A 54 -1.81 19.41 3.51
N THR A 55 -2.27 18.33 4.13
CA THR A 55 -3.29 18.37 5.21
C THR A 55 -2.75 18.90 6.55
N LYS A 56 -1.46 19.21 6.63
CA LYS A 56 -0.77 19.68 7.84
C LYS A 56 -0.52 21.19 7.82
N ASP A 57 -1.51 22.00 7.41
CA ASP A 57 -1.40 23.45 7.20
C ASP A 57 -0.70 24.19 8.34
N LYS A 58 -1.06 23.88 9.60
CA LYS A 58 -0.47 24.54 10.79
C LYS A 58 1.03 24.22 10.95
N GLU A 59 1.42 22.99 10.61
CA GLU A 59 2.81 22.57 10.71
C GLU A 59 3.63 23.18 9.57
N ILE A 60 3.05 23.27 8.37
CA ILE A 60 3.65 23.97 7.22
C ILE A 60 3.89 25.44 7.58
N GLU A 61 2.88 26.14 8.07
CA GLU A 61 3.01 27.55 8.48
C GLU A 61 4.12 27.76 9.54
N LYS A 62 4.22 26.87 10.55
CA LYS A 62 5.27 26.95 11.57
C LYS A 62 6.68 26.83 10.96
N MET A 63 6.86 25.89 10.02
CA MET A 63 8.14 25.66 9.37
C MET A 63 8.53 26.81 8.46
N GLU A 64 7.59 27.32 7.66
CA GLU A 64 7.79 28.47 6.77
C GLU A 64 8.13 29.76 7.56
N ASN A 65 7.43 30.02 8.68
CA ASN A 65 7.72 31.13 9.59
C ASN A 65 9.13 31.05 10.22
N ALA A 66 9.68 29.84 10.32
CA ALA A 66 11.06 29.62 10.76
C ALA A 66 12.09 29.71 9.61
N GLY A 67 11.66 30.03 8.40
CA GLY A 67 12.51 30.18 7.22
C GLY A 67 12.91 28.86 6.53
N LEU A 68 12.22 27.77 6.85
CA LEU A 68 12.45 26.47 6.24
C LEU A 68 11.71 26.36 4.89
N LYS A 69 12.27 25.58 3.96
CA LYS A 69 11.65 25.32 2.66
C LYS A 69 10.78 24.07 2.77
N VAL A 70 9.48 24.22 2.52
CA VAL A 70 8.51 23.15 2.65
C VAL A 70 7.86 22.86 1.30
N VAL A 71 7.72 21.58 0.98
CA VAL A 71 6.99 21.06 -0.18
C VAL A 71 5.83 20.25 0.33
N ALA A 72 4.61 20.74 0.07
CA ALA A 72 3.38 20.08 0.47
C ALA A 72 2.98 19.03 -0.58
N LEU A 73 2.83 17.79 -0.14
CA LEU A 73 2.44 16.64 -0.97
C LEU A 73 1.01 16.24 -0.69
N ARG A 74 0.27 15.81 -1.72
CA ARG A 74 -1.07 15.24 -1.55
C ARG A 74 -0.98 13.80 -1.04
N SER A 75 -2.03 13.33 -0.40
CA SER A 75 -2.10 11.97 0.14
C SER A 75 -3.27 11.18 -0.43
N ALA A 76 -3.15 9.87 -0.39
CA ALA A 76 -4.17 8.84 -0.46
C ALA A 76 -4.59 8.35 -1.85
N GLU A 77 -4.62 9.15 -2.91
CA GLU A 77 -5.09 8.74 -4.23
C GLU A 77 -3.93 8.44 -5.18
N LEU A 78 -4.09 7.49 -6.08
CA LEU A 78 -3.04 7.08 -7.02
C LEU A 78 -2.55 8.24 -7.90
N ASP A 79 -3.46 9.10 -8.37
CA ASP A 79 -3.09 10.27 -9.16
C ASP A 79 -2.26 11.26 -8.34
N SER A 80 -2.58 11.42 -7.05
CA SER A 80 -1.75 12.23 -6.14
C SER A 80 -0.36 11.65 -5.94
N VAL A 81 -0.20 10.32 -5.94
CA VAL A 81 1.12 9.66 -5.89
C VAL A 81 1.93 9.99 -7.14
N LYS A 82 1.33 9.92 -8.34
CA LYS A 82 1.99 10.27 -9.60
C LYS A 82 2.43 11.74 -9.62
N GLU A 83 1.56 12.66 -9.20
CA GLU A 83 1.91 14.08 -9.05
C GLU A 83 3.07 14.28 -8.05
N ASN A 84 3.03 13.61 -6.90
CA ASN A 84 4.07 13.69 -5.88
C ASN A 84 5.42 13.19 -6.38
N LEU A 85 5.45 12.10 -7.16
CA LEU A 85 6.67 11.60 -7.79
C LEU A 85 7.30 12.64 -8.70
N GLN A 86 6.48 13.34 -9.51
CA GLN A 86 6.97 14.41 -10.40
C GLN A 86 7.49 15.61 -9.60
N ILE A 87 6.78 16.03 -8.53
CA ILE A 87 7.21 17.12 -7.65
C ILE A 87 8.54 16.78 -6.97
N ILE A 88 8.65 15.57 -6.38
CA ILE A 88 9.89 15.11 -5.72
C ILE A 88 11.03 15.05 -6.73
N ALA A 89 10.77 14.51 -7.92
CA ALA A 89 11.74 14.40 -8.99
C ALA A 89 12.25 15.78 -9.42
N ALA A 90 11.38 16.78 -9.59
CA ALA A 90 11.74 18.15 -9.92
C ALA A 90 12.61 18.79 -8.82
N VAL A 91 12.24 18.62 -7.55
CA VAL A 91 13.03 19.12 -6.41
C VAL A 91 14.42 18.48 -6.36
N CYS A 92 14.50 17.19 -6.70
CA CYS A 92 15.75 16.43 -6.73
C CYS A 92 16.53 16.56 -8.05
N GLN A 93 16.05 17.33 -9.05
CA GLN A 93 16.62 17.44 -10.39
C GLN A 93 16.74 16.06 -11.08
N LYS A 94 15.67 15.26 -10.99
CA LYS A 94 15.57 13.90 -11.54
C LYS A 94 14.27 13.72 -12.31
N GLU A 95 13.88 14.74 -13.09
CA GLU A 95 12.59 14.81 -13.78
C GLU A 95 12.35 13.58 -14.68
N GLU A 96 13.37 13.19 -15.46
CA GLU A 96 13.29 11.98 -16.31
C GLU A 96 13.00 10.72 -15.50
N ARG A 97 13.57 10.60 -14.30
CA ARG A 97 13.29 9.48 -13.40
C ARG A 97 11.87 9.52 -12.87
N GLY A 98 11.36 10.69 -12.55
CA GLY A 98 9.95 10.88 -12.15
C GLY A 98 8.98 10.43 -13.24
N GLU A 99 9.24 10.82 -14.50
CA GLU A 99 8.43 10.41 -15.66
C GLU A 99 8.47 8.89 -15.85
N GLN A 100 9.64 8.26 -15.78
CA GLN A 100 9.78 6.80 -15.88
C GLN A 100 8.97 6.05 -14.80
N LEU A 101 8.97 6.54 -13.55
CA LEU A 101 8.20 5.92 -12.46
C LEU A 101 6.69 6.06 -12.66
N VAL A 102 6.24 7.21 -13.15
CA VAL A 102 4.82 7.42 -13.47
C VAL A 102 4.40 6.52 -14.62
N GLN A 103 5.20 6.45 -15.68
CA GLN A 103 4.95 5.57 -16.83
C GLN A 103 4.88 4.10 -16.39
N TYR A 104 5.80 3.65 -15.54
CA TYR A 104 5.78 2.29 -14.97
C TYR A 104 4.47 1.99 -14.23
N ILE A 105 3.99 2.95 -13.42
CA ILE A 105 2.71 2.77 -12.70
C ILE A 105 1.55 2.62 -13.69
N ASP A 106 1.48 3.47 -14.70
CA ASP A 106 0.40 3.46 -15.67
C ASP A 106 0.42 2.19 -16.54
N GLU A 107 1.58 1.82 -17.09
CA GLU A 107 1.74 0.63 -17.91
C GLU A 107 1.47 -0.67 -17.14
N GLY A 108 1.96 -0.78 -15.90
CA GLY A 108 1.74 -1.98 -15.09
C GLY A 108 0.28 -2.19 -14.68
N ILE A 109 -0.49 -1.11 -14.49
CA ILE A 109 -1.93 -1.18 -14.26
C ILE A 109 -2.68 -1.48 -15.57
N GLU A 110 -2.28 -0.84 -16.69
CA GLU A 110 -2.90 -1.05 -18.00
C GLU A 110 -2.72 -2.50 -18.48
N GLU A 111 -1.57 -3.11 -18.23
CA GLU A 111 -1.31 -4.52 -18.53
C GLU A 111 -2.40 -5.43 -17.93
N VAL A 112 -2.71 -5.25 -16.64
CA VAL A 112 -3.73 -6.06 -15.95
C VAL A 112 -5.14 -5.71 -16.43
N THR A 113 -5.48 -4.43 -16.47
CA THR A 113 -6.83 -4.00 -16.84
C THR A 113 -7.19 -4.37 -18.28
N SER A 114 -6.22 -4.36 -19.19
CA SER A 114 -6.40 -4.81 -20.57
C SER A 114 -6.70 -6.32 -20.66
N CYS A 115 -6.05 -7.14 -19.86
CA CYS A 115 -6.33 -8.58 -19.80
C CYS A 115 -7.74 -8.88 -19.25
N LEU A 116 -8.30 -7.98 -18.46
CA LEU A 116 -9.60 -8.11 -17.81
C LEU A 116 -10.74 -7.40 -18.57
N ALA A 117 -10.46 -6.78 -19.71
CA ALA A 117 -11.44 -5.97 -20.45
C ALA A 117 -12.72 -6.70 -20.86
N ASP A 118 -12.62 -8.02 -21.10
CA ASP A 118 -13.74 -8.88 -21.49
C ASP A 118 -14.44 -9.56 -20.30
N VAL A 119 -13.99 -9.33 -19.06
CA VAL A 119 -14.62 -9.88 -17.85
C VAL A 119 -15.90 -9.11 -17.56
N SER A 120 -17.04 -9.83 -17.53
CA SER A 120 -18.32 -9.19 -17.24
C SER A 120 -18.44 -8.79 -15.76
N GLU A 121 -19.28 -7.78 -15.47
CA GLU A 121 -19.50 -7.35 -14.08
C GLU A 121 -20.03 -8.49 -13.18
N GLU A 122 -20.78 -9.45 -13.75
CA GLU A 122 -21.32 -10.59 -13.01
C GLU A 122 -20.21 -11.57 -12.58
N ASP A 123 -19.17 -11.70 -13.41
CA ASP A 123 -18.06 -12.63 -13.21
C ASP A 123 -16.94 -12.06 -12.29
N LYS A 124 -17.00 -10.78 -11.96
CA LYS A 124 -16.02 -10.17 -11.04
C LYS A 124 -16.22 -10.68 -9.62
N PRO A 125 -15.15 -11.13 -8.93
CA PRO A 125 -15.24 -11.54 -7.54
C PRO A 125 -15.59 -10.36 -6.62
N THR A 126 -16.36 -10.66 -5.57
CA THR A 126 -16.59 -9.72 -4.47
C THR A 126 -15.45 -9.81 -3.48
N VAL A 127 -14.77 -8.69 -3.26
CA VAL A 127 -13.54 -8.61 -2.46
C VAL A 127 -13.70 -7.62 -1.33
N VAL A 128 -13.24 -8.00 -0.14
CA VAL A 128 -13.16 -7.13 1.03
C VAL A 128 -11.71 -7.02 1.47
N GLU A 129 -11.24 -5.80 1.73
CA GLU A 129 -10.00 -5.56 2.46
C GLU A 129 -10.33 -5.22 3.91
N LEU A 130 -9.85 -6.05 4.83
CA LEU A 130 -9.81 -5.74 6.26
C LEU A 130 -8.57 -4.88 6.53
N TYR A 131 -8.76 -3.56 6.51
CA TYR A 131 -7.68 -2.61 6.74
C TYR A 131 -7.11 -2.71 8.17
N SER A 132 -8.01 -2.76 9.16
CA SER A 132 -7.66 -3.01 10.56
C SER A 132 -8.87 -3.60 11.30
N ASP A 133 -8.71 -4.77 11.91
CA ASP A 133 -9.80 -5.51 12.55
C ASP A 133 -11.05 -5.58 11.66
N MET A 134 -12.19 -4.98 12.06
CA MET A 134 -13.44 -4.92 11.28
C MET A 134 -13.60 -3.60 10.51
N ASN A 135 -12.54 -2.84 10.32
CA ASN A 135 -12.56 -1.68 9.44
C ASN A 135 -12.20 -2.12 8.02
N VAL A 136 -13.09 -1.86 7.08
CA VAL A 136 -12.94 -2.22 5.66
C VAL A 136 -12.59 -1.01 4.82
N SER A 137 -11.80 -1.21 3.78
CA SER A 137 -11.49 -0.17 2.81
C SER A 137 -12.71 0.17 1.96
N VAL A 138 -12.97 1.47 1.80
CA VAL A 138 -14.06 2.01 0.99
C VAL A 138 -13.50 2.63 -0.30
N LYS A 139 -14.37 3.12 -1.18
CA LYS A 139 -14.06 3.64 -2.52
C LYS A 139 -12.79 4.49 -2.66
N GLN A 140 -12.43 5.26 -1.64
CA GLN A 140 -11.22 6.11 -1.71
C GLN A 140 -9.91 5.31 -1.67
N TYR A 141 -9.94 4.08 -1.16
CA TYR A 141 -8.76 3.22 -0.97
C TYR A 141 -8.81 1.91 -1.75
N ASP A 142 -9.84 1.74 -2.61
CA ASP A 142 -10.05 0.50 -3.35
C ASP A 142 -9.42 0.48 -4.76
N HIS A 143 -8.59 1.48 -5.10
CA HIS A 143 -8.00 1.65 -6.42
C HIS A 143 -7.36 0.38 -6.99
N TRP A 144 -6.63 -0.37 -6.15
CA TRP A 144 -5.99 -1.62 -6.57
C TRP A 144 -7.03 -2.75 -6.75
N MET A 145 -8.08 -2.80 -5.92
CA MET A 145 -9.17 -3.78 -6.06
C MET A 145 -9.89 -3.60 -7.40
N ILE A 146 -10.25 -2.38 -7.73
CA ILE A 146 -10.91 -2.06 -9.00
C ILE A 146 -9.99 -2.36 -10.19
N SER A 147 -8.71 -1.95 -10.10
CA SER A 147 -7.72 -2.19 -11.18
C SER A 147 -7.39 -3.68 -11.36
N SER A 148 -7.51 -4.50 -10.33
CA SER A 148 -7.37 -5.96 -10.41
C SER A 148 -8.66 -6.69 -10.78
N GLY A 149 -9.75 -5.96 -11.08
CA GLY A 149 -11.00 -6.50 -11.59
C GLY A 149 -11.99 -6.98 -10.52
N ALA A 150 -11.88 -6.53 -9.28
CA ALA A 150 -12.80 -6.92 -8.21
C ALA A 150 -13.99 -5.96 -8.08
N LYS A 151 -15.02 -6.42 -7.37
CA LYS A 151 -16.10 -5.60 -6.82
C LYS A 151 -15.84 -5.35 -5.34
N ASN A 152 -15.88 -4.09 -4.92
CA ASN A 152 -15.84 -3.71 -3.52
C ASN A 152 -17.26 -3.51 -2.98
N PRO A 153 -17.80 -4.39 -2.13
CA PRO A 153 -19.16 -4.26 -1.61
C PRO A 153 -19.31 -3.08 -0.62
N ALA A 154 -18.19 -2.49 -0.19
CA ALA A 154 -18.14 -1.33 0.70
C ALA A 154 -18.06 0.01 -0.07
N GLU A 155 -18.13 0.02 -1.42
CA GLU A 155 -17.93 1.22 -2.24
C GLU A 155 -18.89 2.37 -1.93
N ASP A 156 -20.13 2.06 -1.51
CA ASP A 156 -21.15 3.04 -1.16
C ASP A 156 -21.04 3.55 0.29
N LEU A 157 -20.16 2.97 1.11
CA LEU A 157 -19.95 3.45 2.47
C LEU A 157 -19.14 4.75 2.45
N THR A 158 -19.40 5.60 3.43
CA THR A 158 -18.76 6.93 3.51
C THR A 158 -17.50 6.90 4.39
N GLY A 159 -16.53 7.76 4.04
CA GLY A 159 -15.29 7.89 4.80
C GLY A 159 -14.10 7.32 4.07
N LYS A 160 -13.01 7.14 4.79
CA LYS A 160 -11.77 6.49 4.29
C LYS A 160 -11.83 4.99 4.51
N MET A 161 -12.40 4.61 5.63
CA MET A 161 -12.67 3.25 6.06
C MET A 161 -13.99 3.25 6.78
N ALA A 162 -14.66 2.10 6.79
CA ALA A 162 -15.91 1.91 7.48
C ALA A 162 -15.81 0.72 8.45
N GLU A 163 -16.20 0.94 9.70
CA GLU A 163 -16.37 -0.15 10.65
C GLU A 163 -17.64 -0.93 10.29
N VAL A 164 -17.51 -2.24 10.19
CA VAL A 164 -18.60 -3.15 9.88
C VAL A 164 -18.71 -4.24 10.94
N ASP A 165 -19.86 -4.91 11.01
CA ASP A 165 -20.08 -6.06 11.86
C ASP A 165 -20.15 -7.36 11.07
N MET A 166 -20.32 -8.48 11.77
CA MET A 166 -20.44 -9.80 11.12
C MET A 166 -21.74 -9.95 10.34
N GLU A 167 -22.80 -9.21 10.66
CA GLU A 167 -24.06 -9.24 9.90
C GLU A 167 -23.84 -8.61 8.52
N GLN A 168 -23.13 -7.49 8.47
CA GLN A 168 -22.75 -6.84 7.21
C GLN A 168 -21.78 -7.71 6.40
N MET A 169 -20.82 -8.34 7.06
CA MET A 169 -19.87 -9.26 6.40
C MET A 169 -20.58 -10.47 5.80
N LEU A 170 -21.57 -11.03 6.53
CA LEU A 170 -22.42 -12.10 6.04
C LEU A 170 -23.31 -11.70 4.85
N LEU A 171 -23.83 -10.47 4.88
CA LEU A 171 -24.63 -9.93 3.78
C LEU A 171 -23.80 -9.79 2.50
N TRP A 172 -22.59 -9.30 2.60
CA TRP A 172 -21.66 -9.21 1.47
C TRP A 172 -21.13 -10.56 1.03
N ASN A 173 -20.87 -11.45 2.00
CA ASN A 173 -20.35 -12.80 1.82
C ASN A 173 -19.23 -12.86 0.75
N PRO A 174 -18.10 -12.13 0.96
CA PRO A 174 -17.08 -11.97 -0.05
C PRO A 174 -16.46 -13.28 -0.52
N ASP A 175 -16.03 -13.31 -1.78
CA ASP A 175 -15.33 -14.44 -2.38
C ASP A 175 -13.87 -14.47 -1.93
N ILE A 176 -13.28 -13.29 -1.69
CA ILE A 176 -11.89 -13.14 -1.26
C ILE A 176 -11.81 -12.09 -0.15
N ILE A 177 -10.99 -12.36 0.87
CA ILE A 177 -10.64 -11.40 1.91
C ILE A 177 -9.14 -11.13 1.84
N TYR A 178 -8.78 -9.86 1.70
CA TYR A 178 -7.41 -9.39 1.89
C TYR A 178 -7.29 -8.72 3.27
N ILE A 179 -6.21 -9.02 3.98
CA ILE A 179 -5.90 -8.43 5.28
C ILE A 179 -4.82 -7.39 5.10
N GLY A 180 -5.16 -6.13 5.33
CA GLY A 180 -4.27 -4.98 5.19
C GLY A 180 -3.16 -4.95 6.25
N ASN A 181 -2.13 -4.17 5.97
CA ASN A 181 -0.92 -4.12 6.79
C ASN A 181 -1.05 -3.27 8.06
N HIS A 182 -2.19 -2.63 8.29
CA HIS A 182 -2.54 -1.97 9.55
C HIS A 182 -3.29 -2.87 10.53
N SER A 183 -3.53 -4.12 10.14
CA SER A 183 -4.15 -5.15 10.96
C SER A 183 -3.10 -6.13 11.47
N ASP A 184 -3.20 -6.51 12.74
CA ASP A 184 -2.40 -7.60 13.32
C ASP A 184 -2.96 -8.98 12.97
N LEU A 185 -4.16 -9.03 12.33
CA LEU A 185 -4.77 -10.27 11.88
C LEU A 185 -3.91 -10.98 10.84
N MET A 186 -3.89 -12.30 10.95
CA MET A 186 -3.27 -13.19 9.97
C MET A 186 -4.35 -14.06 9.30
N PRO A 187 -4.11 -14.59 8.10
CA PRO A 187 -5.06 -15.49 7.43
C PRO A 187 -5.53 -16.65 8.32
N SER A 188 -4.63 -17.23 9.12
CA SER A 188 -4.96 -18.31 10.06
C SER A 188 -5.96 -17.91 11.13
N ASP A 189 -6.07 -16.64 11.50
CA ASP A 189 -7.03 -16.19 12.53
C ASP A 189 -8.48 -16.32 12.03
N LEU A 190 -8.70 -16.06 10.74
CA LEU A 190 -9.99 -16.20 10.09
C LEU A 190 -10.25 -17.67 9.68
N LEU A 191 -9.26 -18.30 9.03
CA LEU A 191 -9.37 -19.67 8.52
C LEU A 191 -9.60 -20.72 9.63
N GLU A 192 -8.99 -20.52 10.79
CA GLU A 192 -9.15 -21.39 11.97
C GLU A 192 -10.19 -20.85 12.96
N ASN A 193 -10.93 -19.79 12.57
CA ASN A 193 -12.00 -19.17 13.35
C ASN A 193 -11.57 -18.80 14.79
N LYS A 194 -10.38 -18.20 14.93
CA LYS A 194 -9.77 -17.88 16.24
C LYS A 194 -10.28 -16.56 16.87
N GLN A 195 -11.08 -15.79 16.13
CA GLN A 195 -11.59 -14.50 16.59
C GLN A 195 -12.79 -14.71 17.54
N GLU A 196 -12.59 -14.42 18.83
CA GLU A 196 -13.66 -14.58 19.83
C GLU A 196 -14.86 -13.69 19.51
N GLY A 197 -16.06 -14.27 19.57
CA GLY A 197 -17.33 -13.57 19.31
C GLY A 197 -17.66 -13.36 17.82
N ARG A 198 -16.84 -13.89 16.90
CA ARG A 198 -17.05 -13.79 15.44
C ARG A 198 -16.98 -15.18 14.80
N ASP A 199 -17.96 -15.50 13.97
CA ASP A 199 -17.95 -16.76 13.21
C ASP A 199 -17.60 -16.52 11.74
N TRP A 200 -16.33 -16.62 11.42
CA TRP A 200 -15.81 -16.47 10.06
C TRP A 200 -16.04 -17.72 9.19
N SER A 201 -16.29 -18.88 9.81
CA SER A 201 -16.44 -20.17 9.11
C SER A 201 -17.60 -20.19 8.11
N VAL A 202 -18.53 -19.24 8.24
CA VAL A 202 -19.72 -19.12 7.39
C VAL A 202 -19.52 -18.26 6.14
N ILE A 203 -18.40 -17.55 6.04
CA ILE A 203 -18.05 -16.66 4.93
C ILE A 203 -17.43 -17.45 3.77
N ASN A 204 -17.80 -17.15 2.52
CA ASN A 204 -17.30 -17.84 1.34
C ASN A 204 -15.77 -17.83 1.23
N ALA A 205 -15.14 -16.68 1.42
CA ALA A 205 -13.69 -16.55 1.38
C ALA A 205 -13.01 -17.52 2.35
N VAL A 206 -13.53 -17.67 3.56
CA VAL A 206 -12.99 -18.59 4.58
C VAL A 206 -13.22 -20.04 4.20
N LYS A 207 -14.44 -20.41 3.76
CA LYS A 207 -14.78 -21.78 3.31
C LYS A 207 -13.90 -22.23 2.16
N ASN A 208 -13.56 -21.31 1.26
CA ASN A 208 -12.78 -21.60 0.06
C ASN A 208 -11.27 -21.34 0.25
N HIS A 209 -10.83 -21.04 1.46
CA HIS A 209 -9.43 -20.69 1.78
C HIS A 209 -8.88 -19.51 0.96
N GLN A 210 -9.74 -18.53 0.65
CA GLN A 210 -9.41 -17.31 -0.10
C GLN A 210 -9.21 -16.12 0.85
N VAL A 211 -8.30 -16.26 1.79
CA VAL A 211 -7.92 -15.24 2.77
C VAL A 211 -6.42 -15.00 2.68
N TYR A 212 -6.01 -13.76 2.42
CA TYR A 212 -4.63 -13.41 2.13
C TYR A 212 -4.16 -12.21 2.93
N LYS A 213 -2.91 -12.23 3.40
CA LYS A 213 -2.24 -11.05 3.95
C LYS A 213 -1.58 -10.29 2.81
N ILE A 214 -1.82 -8.98 2.73
CA ILE A 214 -1.21 -8.13 1.69
C ILE A 214 0.32 -8.08 1.88
N PRO A 215 1.12 -8.25 0.82
CA PRO A 215 2.56 -8.20 0.89
C PRO A 215 3.14 -6.87 1.34
N ILE A 216 4.39 -6.91 1.80
CA ILE A 216 5.23 -5.72 2.04
C ILE A 216 6.51 -5.87 1.22
N GLY A 217 6.72 -4.97 0.28
CA GLY A 217 7.96 -4.83 -0.47
C GLY A 217 8.95 -3.90 0.23
N ALA A 218 9.37 -2.82 -0.43
CA ALA A 218 10.04 -1.70 0.24
C ALA A 218 9.04 -0.88 1.08
N TYR A 219 7.76 -0.93 0.72
CA TYR A 219 6.66 -0.41 1.52
C TYR A 219 5.46 -1.38 1.45
N ARG A 220 4.41 -1.09 2.20
CA ARG A 220 3.14 -1.81 2.19
C ARG A 220 2.46 -1.65 0.82
N TRP A 221 1.84 -2.71 0.31
CA TRP A 221 1.21 -2.67 -1.00
C TRP A 221 -0.23 -2.15 -1.00
N ASP A 222 -0.91 -2.16 0.16
CA ASP A 222 -2.28 -1.69 0.31
C ASP A 222 -2.47 -0.18 0.04
N PRO A 223 -1.63 0.77 0.51
CA PRO A 223 -1.77 2.17 0.12
C PRO A 223 -1.22 2.42 -1.28
N ALA A 224 -1.78 3.43 -1.96
CA ALA A 224 -1.25 3.87 -3.25
C ALA A 224 0.23 4.27 -3.13
N GLY A 225 1.05 3.76 -4.04
CA GLY A 225 2.49 3.99 -4.05
C GLY A 225 3.12 3.55 -5.37
N VAL A 226 4.45 3.62 -5.43
CA VAL A 226 5.19 3.18 -6.61
C VAL A 226 5.07 1.66 -6.84
N GLU A 227 4.78 0.89 -5.78
CA GLU A 227 4.58 -0.56 -5.82
C GLU A 227 3.12 -0.97 -6.15
N THR A 228 2.23 -0.01 -6.41
CA THR A 228 0.82 -0.30 -6.78
C THR A 228 0.68 -1.28 -7.96
N PRO A 229 1.50 -1.24 -9.04
CA PRO A 229 1.43 -2.24 -10.09
C PRO A 229 1.66 -3.67 -9.61
N LEU A 230 2.57 -3.89 -8.66
CA LEU A 230 2.77 -5.20 -8.05
C LEU A 230 1.55 -5.67 -7.26
N MET A 231 0.91 -4.76 -6.51
CA MET A 231 -0.34 -5.08 -5.79
C MET A 231 -1.44 -5.47 -6.75
N VAL A 232 -1.62 -4.73 -7.85
CA VAL A 232 -2.65 -5.01 -8.87
C VAL A 232 -2.39 -6.36 -9.54
N LYS A 233 -1.15 -6.64 -9.95
CA LYS A 233 -0.74 -7.93 -10.55
C LYS A 233 -0.96 -9.09 -9.59
N TRP A 234 -0.53 -8.95 -8.34
CA TRP A 234 -0.67 -9.99 -7.32
C TRP A 234 -2.14 -10.30 -7.02
N ALA A 235 -2.97 -9.27 -6.84
CA ALA A 235 -4.40 -9.43 -6.62
C ALA A 235 -5.09 -10.05 -7.83
N ALA A 236 -4.80 -9.58 -9.05
CA ALA A 236 -5.37 -10.11 -10.28
C ALA A 236 -5.03 -11.59 -10.49
N LYS A 237 -3.79 -12.01 -10.19
CA LYS A 237 -3.38 -13.42 -10.26
C LYS A 237 -4.15 -14.31 -9.28
N ILE A 238 -4.49 -13.81 -8.09
CA ILE A 238 -5.32 -14.52 -7.11
C ILE A 238 -6.76 -14.60 -7.58
N GLN A 239 -7.30 -13.50 -8.10
CA GLN A 239 -8.70 -13.37 -8.52
C GLN A 239 -9.00 -14.12 -9.82
N TYR A 240 -8.05 -14.15 -10.75
CA TYR A 240 -8.18 -14.71 -12.10
C TYR A 240 -7.00 -15.63 -12.45
N PRO A 241 -6.81 -16.73 -11.70
CA PRO A 241 -5.63 -17.59 -11.86
C PRO A 241 -5.45 -18.16 -13.28
N ASP A 242 -6.56 -18.39 -14.01
CA ASP A 242 -6.53 -18.90 -15.37
C ASP A 242 -6.07 -17.83 -16.38
N ILE A 243 -6.53 -16.58 -16.23
CA ILE A 243 -6.14 -15.46 -17.10
C ILE A 243 -4.65 -15.14 -16.91
N PHE A 244 -4.20 -15.13 -15.66
CA PHE A 244 -2.81 -14.82 -15.30
C PHE A 244 -1.96 -16.07 -15.02
N ALA A 245 -2.30 -17.22 -15.63
CA ALA A 245 -1.60 -18.48 -15.40
C ALA A 245 -0.08 -18.40 -15.69
N ASN A 246 0.30 -17.62 -16.70
CA ASN A 246 1.70 -17.45 -17.12
C ASN A 246 2.45 -16.33 -16.37
N MET A 247 1.79 -15.55 -15.52
CA MET A 247 2.44 -14.51 -14.72
C MET A 247 3.20 -15.15 -13.56
N ASP A 248 4.49 -14.90 -13.46
CA ASP A 248 5.32 -15.31 -12.32
C ASP A 248 5.56 -14.12 -11.39
N MET A 249 4.84 -14.08 -10.27
CA MET A 249 4.97 -12.99 -9.31
C MET A 249 6.38 -12.85 -8.71
N LYS A 250 7.18 -13.92 -8.70
CA LYS A 250 8.56 -13.83 -8.21
C LYS A 250 9.43 -13.05 -9.18
N GLU A 251 9.26 -13.30 -10.46
CA GLU A 251 9.97 -12.55 -11.51
C GLU A 251 9.45 -11.10 -11.57
N GLU A 252 8.14 -10.86 -11.51
CA GLU A 252 7.56 -9.52 -11.47
C GLU A 252 8.14 -8.66 -10.33
N VAL A 253 8.28 -9.24 -9.13
CA VAL A 253 8.87 -8.55 -7.98
C VAL A 253 10.35 -8.27 -8.19
N LYS A 254 11.13 -9.21 -8.73
CA LYS A 254 12.56 -9.01 -9.01
C LYS A 254 12.78 -7.91 -10.05
N GLU A 255 12.08 -8.01 -11.19
CA GLU A 255 12.17 -7.02 -12.27
C GLU A 255 11.82 -5.62 -11.79
N PHE A 256 10.75 -5.52 -10.97
CA PHE A 256 10.37 -4.25 -10.36
C PHE A 256 11.48 -3.66 -9.50
N PHE A 257 12.05 -4.45 -8.58
CA PHE A 257 13.07 -3.96 -7.66
C PHE A 257 14.36 -3.57 -8.41
N GLU A 258 14.72 -4.30 -9.45
CA GLU A 258 15.85 -3.93 -10.31
C GLU A 258 15.58 -2.63 -11.07
N LEU A 259 14.39 -2.49 -11.69
CA LEU A 259 14.01 -1.33 -12.48
C LEU A 259 13.83 -0.08 -11.61
N VAL A 260 13.08 -0.21 -10.51
CA VAL A 260 12.63 0.93 -9.70
C VAL A 260 13.64 1.29 -8.62
N TYR A 261 14.20 0.31 -7.94
CA TYR A 261 15.10 0.56 -6.82
C TYR A 261 16.56 0.32 -7.17
N GLN A 262 16.86 -0.19 -8.37
CA GLN A 262 18.22 -0.60 -8.78
C GLN A 262 18.85 -1.57 -7.77
N TYR A 263 18.02 -2.48 -7.25
CA TYR A 263 18.37 -3.45 -6.23
C TYR A 263 17.98 -4.86 -6.68
N GLU A 264 18.94 -5.78 -6.67
CA GLU A 264 18.76 -7.18 -7.02
C GLU A 264 18.32 -7.96 -5.76
N LEU A 265 17.06 -8.40 -5.74
CA LEU A 265 16.52 -9.21 -4.66
C LEU A 265 17.04 -10.65 -4.71
N THR A 266 17.35 -11.21 -3.56
CA THR A 266 17.56 -12.66 -3.43
C THR A 266 16.23 -13.42 -3.47
N ASP A 267 16.27 -14.71 -3.80
CA ASP A 267 15.08 -15.57 -3.77
C ASP A 267 14.43 -15.63 -2.38
N GLU A 268 15.23 -15.52 -1.32
CA GLU A 268 14.76 -15.49 0.07
C GLU A 268 13.96 -14.21 0.33
N GLN A 269 14.49 -13.04 -0.08
CA GLN A 269 13.78 -11.76 0.06
C GLN A 269 12.48 -11.73 -0.74
N VAL A 270 12.47 -12.28 -1.96
CA VAL A 270 11.24 -12.41 -2.77
C VAL A 270 10.21 -13.30 -2.05
N SER A 271 10.66 -14.44 -1.48
CA SER A 271 9.77 -15.30 -0.71
C SER A 271 9.28 -14.64 0.58
N GLU A 272 10.09 -13.82 1.24
CA GLU A 272 9.65 -13.01 2.38
C GLU A 272 8.56 -12.01 2.00
N ILE A 273 8.69 -11.33 0.86
CA ILE A 273 7.68 -10.40 0.35
C ILE A 273 6.37 -11.12 0.09
N LEU A 274 6.39 -12.25 -0.63
CA LEU A 274 5.20 -12.90 -1.16
C LEU A 274 4.56 -13.92 -0.20
N ASP A 275 5.36 -14.66 0.59
CA ASP A 275 4.92 -15.89 1.26
C ASP A 275 4.91 -15.79 2.80
N ASN A 276 5.82 -15.03 3.42
CA ASN A 276 6.00 -15.06 4.88
C ASN A 276 4.81 -14.54 5.70
N ARG A 277 3.93 -13.80 5.09
CA ARG A 277 2.75 -13.22 5.75
C ARG A 277 1.45 -13.97 5.41
N GLN A 278 1.56 -15.13 4.75
CA GLN A 278 0.39 -15.94 4.40
C GLN A 278 0.08 -17.05 5.44
N LYS A 279 0.88 -17.16 6.50
CA LYS A 279 0.77 -18.22 7.52
C LYS A 279 0.11 -17.77 8.79
#